data_cd9db1afa8c5c500410a040ef1f2f3d7
#
_entry.id   cd9db1afa8c5c500410a040ef1f2f3d7
#
_cell.length_a   1.000
_cell.length_b   1.000
_cell.length_c   1.000
_cell.angle_alpha   90.00
_cell.angle_beta   90.00
_cell.angle_gamma   90.00
#
_symmetry.space_group_name_H-M   'P 1'
#
loop_
_entity.id
_entity.type
_entity.pdbx_description
1 polymer ?
#
loop_
_entity_poly.entity_id
_entity_poly.type
_entity_poly.pdbx_seq_one_letter_code
_entity_poly.pdbx_strand_id
1 'polypeptide(L)'
;MRRREFITLVGGAAAAWPLAVRAQQPAMPVIGYLDPRSPDAISERLRAFRQGLKETGYVEGENVAIEYRWAENQLDRLPVLAADLVRRQVAVITPAGIPSIFAAKAATSTIPIVFMTGDDPVRVGLVASLARPGGNLTGIGFLTTELAAKRLELLRELSPNAARVAILVNPASADQTEATLREVEPAAGTMGLQIQVFNANTSREIGAAFESMERERPDALFVAPDPFFAARRVQLAHLATRYAVPAIYVGREFAEAGGLMSYGANIADAWRQAGVYTGRILKGTSLRTCRSCRRASSS
;
A
#
# COMPACT_ATOMS: atom_id res chain seq x y z
N MET A 1 -60.36 -41.56 20.02
CA MET A 1 -59.46 -40.93 19.03
C MET A 1 -59.38 -41.85 17.82
N ARG A 2 -59.84 -41.41 16.66
CA ARG A 2 -59.93 -42.25 15.46
C ARG A 2 -58.60 -42.20 14.70
N ARG A 3 -58.09 -43.37 14.27
CA ARG A 3 -56.84 -43.55 13.53
C ARG A 3 -56.64 -42.59 12.34
N ARG A 4 -57.69 -42.00 11.82
CA ARG A 4 -57.64 -41.04 10.70
C ARG A 4 -57.13 -39.66 11.06
N GLU A 5 -57.26 -39.22 12.30
CA GLU A 5 -56.79 -37.86 12.75
C GLU A 5 -55.27 -37.86 12.98
N PHE A 6 -54.68 -39.02 13.34
CA PHE A 6 -53.22 -39.11 13.56
C PHE A 6 -52.41 -39.03 12.25
N ILE A 7 -52.97 -39.54 11.16
CA ILE A 7 -52.31 -39.57 9.83
C ILE A 7 -52.30 -38.18 9.18
N THR A 8 -53.29 -37.34 9.43
CA THR A 8 -53.32 -35.95 8.90
C THR A 8 -52.36 -35.00 9.65
N LEU A 9 -52.07 -35.25 10.92
CA LEU A 9 -51.11 -34.45 11.69
C LEU A 9 -49.64 -34.75 11.34
N VAL A 10 -49.32 -36.00 11.01
CA VAL A 10 -47.97 -36.41 10.62
C VAL A 10 -47.64 -36.01 9.15
N GLY A 11 -48.66 -36.01 8.25
CA GLY A 11 -48.48 -35.59 6.86
C GLY A 11 -48.23 -34.09 6.68
N GLY A 12 -48.75 -33.24 7.59
CA GLY A 12 -48.56 -31.78 7.54
C GLY A 12 -47.20 -31.33 7.98
N ALA A 13 -46.51 -32.05 8.87
CA ALA A 13 -45.19 -31.72 9.36
C ALA A 13 -44.07 -32.07 8.38
N ALA A 14 -44.26 -33.04 7.52
CA ALA A 14 -43.24 -33.46 6.51
C ALA A 14 -43.19 -32.53 5.28
N ALA A 15 -44.26 -31.76 4.98
CA ALA A 15 -44.30 -30.86 3.84
C ALA A 15 -43.68 -29.47 4.14
N ALA A 16 -43.46 -29.11 5.41
CA ALA A 16 -42.88 -27.82 5.81
C ALA A 16 -41.34 -27.86 5.94
N TRP A 17 -40.73 -29.04 5.93
CA TRP A 17 -39.28 -29.22 6.13
C TRP A 17 -38.36 -28.70 4.99
N PRO A 18 -38.74 -28.78 3.68
CA PRO A 18 -37.85 -28.29 2.63
C PRO A 18 -37.81 -26.78 2.44
N LEU A 19 -38.76 -26.03 3.06
CA LEU A 19 -38.78 -24.57 2.92
C LEU A 19 -37.87 -23.82 3.93
N ALA A 20 -37.53 -24.45 5.06
CA ALA A 20 -36.64 -23.86 6.07
C ALA A 20 -35.16 -23.98 5.75
N VAL A 21 -34.76 -24.88 4.83
CA VAL A 21 -33.34 -25.09 4.46
C VAL A 21 -32.88 -24.12 3.36
N ARG A 22 -33.79 -23.37 2.74
CA ARG A 22 -33.44 -22.39 1.68
C ARG A 22 -33.13 -20.98 2.20
N ALA A 23 -33.14 -20.75 3.48
CA ALA A 23 -32.97 -19.45 4.06
C ALA A 23 -31.66 -19.29 4.82
N GLN A 24 -30.53 -19.37 4.15
CA GLN A 24 -29.30 -18.68 4.55
C GLN A 24 -28.17 -19.06 3.59
N GLN A 25 -28.27 -18.60 2.35
CA GLN A 25 -26.99 -18.29 1.68
C GLN A 25 -26.38 -17.15 2.51
N PRO A 26 -25.19 -17.35 3.12
CA PRO A 26 -24.55 -16.28 3.86
C PRO A 26 -24.43 -15.11 2.89
N ALA A 27 -24.92 -13.94 3.31
CA ALA A 27 -24.81 -12.73 2.52
C ALA A 27 -23.36 -12.55 2.08
N MET A 28 -23.12 -12.32 0.81
CA MET A 28 -21.78 -12.12 0.27
C MET A 28 -21.05 -11.06 1.10
N PRO A 29 -19.89 -11.39 1.71
CA PRO A 29 -19.17 -10.43 2.50
C PRO A 29 -18.70 -9.24 1.65
N VAL A 30 -18.74 -8.04 2.23
CA VAL A 30 -18.34 -6.81 1.56
C VAL A 30 -17.05 -6.29 2.17
N ILE A 31 -16.05 -6.04 1.34
CA ILE A 31 -14.80 -5.38 1.71
C ILE A 31 -14.93 -3.88 1.39
N GLY A 32 -14.61 -3.00 2.33
CA GLY A 32 -14.47 -1.57 2.09
C GLY A 32 -13.02 -1.22 1.74
N TYR A 33 -12.75 -0.85 0.50
CA TYR A 33 -11.42 -0.39 0.08
C TYR A 33 -11.38 1.15 0.08
N LEU A 34 -10.45 1.76 0.84
CA LEU A 34 -10.32 3.21 0.99
C LEU A 34 -8.93 3.68 0.58
N ASP A 35 -8.85 4.55 -0.43
CA ASP A 35 -7.57 5.05 -0.91
C ASP A 35 -7.63 6.57 -1.20
N PRO A 36 -6.58 7.33 -0.88
CA PRO A 36 -6.54 8.77 -1.16
C PRO A 36 -6.37 9.07 -2.66
N ARG A 37 -5.89 8.13 -3.44
CA ARG A 37 -5.58 8.27 -4.88
C ARG A 37 -6.79 7.91 -5.75
N SER A 38 -6.60 7.97 -7.08
CA SER A 38 -7.53 7.45 -8.07
C SER A 38 -7.27 5.97 -8.40
N PRO A 39 -8.25 5.22 -8.94
CA PRO A 39 -8.09 3.81 -9.30
C PRO A 39 -6.96 3.57 -10.31
N ASP A 40 -6.80 4.47 -11.29
CA ASP A 40 -5.79 4.33 -12.34
C ASP A 40 -4.36 4.39 -11.78
N ALA A 41 -4.14 5.21 -10.75
CA ALA A 41 -2.84 5.38 -10.11
C ALA A 41 -2.33 4.11 -9.38
N ILE A 42 -3.23 3.17 -9.08
CA ILE A 42 -2.91 1.97 -8.29
C ILE A 42 -3.41 0.66 -8.91
N SER A 43 -3.69 0.64 -10.19
CA SER A 43 -4.28 -0.52 -10.89
C SER A 43 -3.50 -1.82 -10.69
N GLU A 44 -2.17 -1.79 -10.73
CA GLU A 44 -1.29 -2.95 -10.47
C GLU A 44 -1.36 -3.42 -9.01
N ARG A 45 -1.43 -2.48 -8.08
CA ARG A 45 -1.56 -2.78 -6.64
C ARG A 45 -2.90 -3.42 -6.33
N LEU A 46 -4.00 -2.94 -6.95
CA LEU A 46 -5.31 -3.57 -6.84
C LEU A 46 -5.33 -4.99 -7.42
N ARG A 47 -4.63 -5.21 -8.54
CA ARG A 47 -4.47 -6.54 -9.12
C ARG A 47 -3.78 -7.49 -8.12
N ALA A 48 -2.72 -7.03 -7.49
CA ALA A 48 -2.01 -7.81 -6.46
C ALA A 48 -2.89 -8.09 -5.23
N PHE A 49 -3.66 -7.11 -4.76
CA PHE A 49 -4.63 -7.29 -3.67
C PHE A 49 -5.68 -8.36 -4.01
N ARG A 50 -6.30 -8.28 -5.20
CA ARG A 50 -7.25 -9.28 -5.68
C ARG A 50 -6.62 -10.68 -5.81
N GLN A 51 -5.36 -10.75 -6.24
CA GLN A 51 -4.61 -12.00 -6.27
C GLN A 51 -4.48 -12.60 -4.86
N GLY A 52 -4.14 -11.80 -3.85
CA GLY A 52 -4.08 -12.24 -2.47
C GLY A 52 -5.42 -12.70 -1.90
N LEU A 53 -6.52 -12.05 -2.26
CA LEU A 53 -7.87 -12.52 -1.94
C LEU A 53 -8.14 -13.89 -2.56
N LYS A 54 -7.81 -14.07 -3.86
CA LYS A 54 -8.00 -15.32 -4.59
C LYS A 54 -7.22 -16.49 -3.96
N GLU A 55 -6.02 -16.26 -3.45
CA GLU A 55 -5.22 -17.25 -2.72
C GLU A 55 -5.92 -17.77 -1.45
N THR A 56 -6.84 -16.99 -0.91
CA THR A 56 -7.68 -17.39 0.24
C THR A 56 -9.06 -17.88 -0.17
N GLY A 57 -9.35 -18.00 -1.47
CA GLY A 57 -10.59 -18.50 -2.01
C GLY A 57 -11.68 -17.43 -2.21
N TYR A 58 -11.34 -16.14 -2.14
CA TYR A 58 -12.27 -15.06 -2.41
C TYR A 58 -12.03 -14.43 -3.78
N VAL A 59 -13.08 -14.38 -4.59
CA VAL A 59 -13.06 -13.79 -5.94
C VAL A 59 -14.11 -12.69 -6.00
N GLU A 60 -13.68 -11.48 -6.34
CA GLU A 60 -14.55 -10.31 -6.46
C GLU A 60 -15.66 -10.58 -7.52
N GLY A 61 -16.90 -10.30 -7.13
CA GLY A 61 -18.08 -10.53 -7.97
C GLY A 61 -18.65 -11.96 -7.94
N GLU A 62 -17.91 -12.94 -7.37
CA GLU A 62 -18.38 -14.32 -7.23
C GLU A 62 -18.83 -14.62 -5.79
N ASN A 63 -17.96 -14.40 -4.80
CA ASN A 63 -18.20 -14.74 -3.41
C ASN A 63 -17.74 -13.67 -2.42
N VAL A 64 -17.27 -12.53 -2.91
CA VAL A 64 -16.96 -11.32 -2.17
C VAL A 64 -17.23 -10.09 -3.01
N ALA A 65 -17.78 -9.03 -2.42
CA ALA A 65 -17.92 -7.72 -3.05
C ALA A 65 -16.86 -6.76 -2.50
N ILE A 66 -16.41 -5.80 -3.31
CA ILE A 66 -15.51 -4.73 -2.88
C ILE A 66 -16.17 -3.38 -3.15
N GLU A 67 -16.38 -2.63 -2.09
CA GLU A 67 -16.87 -1.24 -2.13
C GLU A 67 -15.68 -0.30 -2.13
N TYR A 68 -15.37 0.25 -3.28
CA TYR A 68 -14.25 1.19 -3.45
C TYR A 68 -14.65 2.60 -3.07
N ARG A 69 -13.76 3.29 -2.34
CA ARG A 69 -13.85 4.71 -2.00
C ARG A 69 -12.55 5.40 -2.34
N TRP A 70 -12.63 6.30 -3.29
CA TRP A 70 -11.50 7.07 -3.83
C TRP A 70 -11.62 8.52 -3.39
N ALA A 71 -10.60 9.05 -2.73
CA ALA A 71 -10.58 10.47 -2.38
C ALA A 71 -10.06 11.37 -3.51
N GLU A 72 -9.45 10.79 -4.57
CA GLU A 72 -8.95 11.52 -5.75
C GLU A 72 -8.01 12.68 -5.36
N ASN A 73 -7.10 12.41 -4.40
CA ASN A 73 -6.18 13.35 -3.78
C ASN A 73 -6.84 14.49 -2.95
N GLN A 74 -8.13 14.41 -2.69
CA GLN A 74 -8.87 15.32 -1.80
C GLN A 74 -8.96 14.69 -0.42
N LEU A 75 -7.93 14.89 0.43
CA LEU A 75 -7.80 14.19 1.71
C LEU A 75 -8.92 14.51 2.71
N ASP A 76 -9.54 15.67 2.60
CA ASP A 76 -10.70 16.14 3.38
C ASP A 76 -11.95 15.27 3.16
N ARG A 77 -12.04 14.54 2.06
CA ARG A 77 -13.14 13.58 1.79
C ARG A 77 -13.01 12.26 2.57
N LEU A 78 -11.79 11.89 3.00
CA LEU A 78 -11.54 10.59 3.62
C LEU A 78 -12.42 10.28 4.84
N PRO A 79 -12.68 11.21 5.78
CA PRO A 79 -13.57 10.93 6.93
C PRO A 79 -15.00 10.58 6.50
N VAL A 80 -15.56 11.27 5.52
CA VAL A 80 -16.91 11.02 5.00
C VAL A 80 -16.97 9.67 4.28
N LEU A 81 -15.93 9.34 3.48
CA LEU A 81 -15.82 8.07 2.76
C LEU A 81 -15.66 6.88 3.72
N ALA A 82 -14.87 7.03 4.79
CA ALA A 82 -14.74 6.02 5.83
C ALA A 82 -16.07 5.79 6.59
N ALA A 83 -16.76 6.87 6.97
CA ALA A 83 -18.07 6.79 7.62
C ALA A 83 -19.13 6.13 6.71
N ASP A 84 -19.06 6.33 5.40
CA ASP A 84 -19.95 5.64 4.45
C ASP A 84 -19.74 4.12 4.45
N LEU A 85 -18.49 3.65 4.46
CA LEU A 85 -18.17 2.21 4.56
C LEU A 85 -18.70 1.61 5.87
N VAL A 86 -18.59 2.35 6.98
CA VAL A 86 -19.13 1.92 8.29
C VAL A 86 -20.66 1.82 8.26
N ARG A 87 -21.36 2.82 7.69
CA ARG A 87 -22.83 2.75 7.51
C ARG A 87 -23.29 1.56 6.68
N ARG A 88 -22.51 1.16 5.70
CA ARG A 88 -22.77 -0.02 4.87
C ARG A 88 -22.44 -1.34 5.54
N GLN A 89 -21.93 -1.29 6.78
CA GLN A 89 -21.59 -2.47 7.57
C GLN A 89 -20.67 -3.45 6.82
N VAL A 90 -19.64 -2.93 6.15
CA VAL A 90 -18.66 -3.77 5.49
C VAL A 90 -17.99 -4.72 6.48
N ALA A 91 -17.64 -5.94 6.04
CA ALA A 91 -17.06 -6.97 6.89
C ALA A 91 -15.60 -6.65 7.31
N VAL A 92 -14.89 -5.86 6.51
CA VAL A 92 -13.51 -5.42 6.75
C VAL A 92 -13.24 -4.15 5.96
N ILE A 93 -12.45 -3.23 6.51
CA ILE A 93 -11.96 -2.03 5.80
C ILE A 93 -10.48 -2.22 5.48
N THR A 94 -10.09 -1.95 4.22
CA THR A 94 -8.71 -2.03 3.74
C THR A 94 -8.24 -0.64 3.28
N PRO A 95 -7.77 0.21 4.22
CA PRO A 95 -7.26 1.53 3.89
C PRO A 95 -5.80 1.47 3.46
N ALA A 96 -5.43 2.26 2.45
CA ALA A 96 -4.07 2.42 1.97
C ALA A 96 -3.55 3.86 2.21
N GLY A 97 -2.35 3.97 2.78
CA GLY A 97 -1.73 5.25 3.12
C GLY A 97 -2.27 5.87 4.43
N ILE A 98 -1.39 6.59 5.13
CA ILE A 98 -1.62 7.11 6.49
C ILE A 98 -2.92 7.89 6.63
N PRO A 99 -3.30 8.85 5.75
CA PRO A 99 -4.54 9.61 5.91
C PRO A 99 -5.79 8.72 5.90
N SER A 100 -5.84 7.73 4.99
CA SER A 100 -6.98 6.78 4.90
C SER A 100 -7.06 5.88 6.12
N ILE A 101 -5.92 5.48 6.68
CA ILE A 101 -5.85 4.61 7.84
C ILE A 101 -6.37 5.34 9.08
N PHE A 102 -5.97 6.59 9.29
CA PHE A 102 -6.49 7.40 10.39
C PHE A 102 -7.98 7.68 10.24
N ALA A 103 -8.46 7.97 9.03
CA ALA A 103 -9.88 8.15 8.77
C ALA A 103 -10.70 6.88 9.10
N ALA A 104 -10.22 5.70 8.69
CA ALA A 104 -10.86 4.43 9.02
C ALA A 104 -10.82 4.14 10.53
N LYS A 105 -9.67 4.36 11.19
CA LYS A 105 -9.51 4.17 12.65
C LYS A 105 -10.44 5.08 13.46
N ALA A 106 -10.64 6.31 13.02
CA ALA A 106 -11.56 7.25 13.65
C ALA A 106 -13.04 6.88 13.44
N ALA A 107 -13.37 6.26 12.29
CA ALA A 107 -14.74 5.92 11.92
C ALA A 107 -15.28 4.68 12.63
N THR A 108 -14.42 3.72 13.03
CA THR A 108 -14.86 2.47 13.67
C THR A 108 -13.82 1.89 14.63
N SER A 109 -14.32 1.33 15.74
CA SER A 109 -13.53 0.53 16.67
C SER A 109 -13.84 -0.99 16.61
N THR A 110 -14.82 -1.39 15.79
CA THR A 110 -15.35 -2.77 15.75
C THR A 110 -15.10 -3.47 14.42
N ILE A 111 -15.27 -2.76 13.29
CA ILE A 111 -14.99 -3.36 11.97
C ILE A 111 -13.49 -3.57 11.86
N PRO A 112 -13.02 -4.79 11.51
CA PRO A 112 -11.61 -5.07 11.25
C PRO A 112 -11.00 -4.13 10.21
N ILE A 113 -9.79 -3.65 10.48
CA ILE A 113 -9.03 -2.78 9.57
C ILE A 113 -7.73 -3.49 9.19
N VAL A 114 -7.53 -3.74 7.88
CA VAL A 114 -6.28 -4.26 7.31
C VAL A 114 -5.58 -3.13 6.57
N PHE A 115 -4.66 -2.47 7.23
CA PHE A 115 -3.98 -1.30 6.66
C PHE A 115 -2.76 -1.65 5.81
N MET A 116 -2.40 -0.73 4.90
CA MET A 116 -1.19 -0.76 4.08
C MET A 116 -0.48 0.59 4.17
N THR A 117 0.76 0.62 4.66
CA THR A 117 1.54 1.85 4.81
C THR A 117 3.01 1.68 4.46
N GLY A 118 3.61 2.71 3.85
CA GLY A 118 5.06 2.82 3.64
C GLY A 118 5.81 3.38 4.84
N ASP A 119 5.10 3.93 5.82
CA ASP A 119 5.66 4.50 7.04
C ASP A 119 5.69 3.47 8.17
N ASP A 120 6.53 3.71 9.18
CA ASP A 120 6.51 2.92 10.42
C ASP A 120 5.22 3.20 11.20
N PRO A 121 4.30 2.21 11.31
CA PRO A 121 3.03 2.41 11.96
C PRO A 121 3.12 2.66 13.48
N VAL A 122 4.25 2.30 14.11
CA VAL A 122 4.52 2.61 15.52
C VAL A 122 4.94 4.07 15.65
N ARG A 123 5.88 4.51 14.83
CA ARG A 123 6.39 5.89 14.81
C ARG A 123 5.29 6.92 14.57
N VAL A 124 4.36 6.63 13.67
CA VAL A 124 3.22 7.52 13.39
C VAL A 124 2.06 7.37 14.38
N GLY A 125 2.20 6.56 15.43
CA GLY A 125 1.18 6.39 16.47
C GLY A 125 -0.07 5.61 16.03
N LEU A 126 0.03 4.86 14.94
CA LEU A 126 -1.09 4.06 14.44
C LEU A 126 -1.33 2.84 15.31
N VAL A 127 -0.28 2.16 15.72
CA VAL A 127 -0.29 0.96 16.57
C VAL A 127 0.74 1.08 17.69
N ALA A 128 0.49 0.41 18.81
CA ALA A 128 1.42 0.42 19.96
C ALA A 128 2.70 -0.38 19.68
N SER A 129 2.61 -1.48 18.93
CA SER A 129 3.75 -2.28 18.48
C SER A 129 3.36 -3.12 17.27
N LEU A 130 4.36 -3.54 16.47
CA LEU A 130 4.16 -4.41 15.31
C LEU A 130 3.68 -5.83 15.71
N ALA A 131 4.12 -6.33 16.86
CA ALA A 131 3.74 -7.66 17.35
C ALA A 131 2.33 -7.67 17.94
N ARG A 132 1.84 -6.54 18.46
CA ARG A 132 0.53 -6.39 19.10
C ARG A 132 -0.07 -5.04 18.67
N PRO A 133 -0.64 -4.92 17.47
CA PRO A 133 -1.19 -3.67 16.96
C PRO A 133 -2.28 -3.08 17.88
N GLY A 134 -3.05 -3.96 18.54
CA GLY A 134 -4.15 -3.59 19.43
C GLY A 134 -5.43 -3.21 18.69
N GLY A 135 -6.56 -3.25 19.42
CA GLY A 135 -7.85 -2.87 18.86
C GLY A 135 -8.29 -3.74 17.66
N ASN A 136 -8.90 -3.08 16.68
CA ASN A 136 -9.41 -3.68 15.44
C ASN A 136 -8.45 -3.53 14.25
N LEU A 137 -7.17 -3.19 14.46
CA LEU A 137 -6.19 -2.94 13.41
C LEU A 137 -5.22 -4.11 13.23
N THR A 138 -4.92 -4.45 11.99
CA THR A 138 -3.78 -5.26 11.54
C THR A 138 -3.35 -4.76 10.17
N GLY A 139 -2.18 -5.12 9.67
CA GLY A 139 -1.78 -4.67 8.34
C GLY A 139 -0.33 -4.93 7.96
N ILE A 140 0.07 -4.32 6.86
CA ILE A 140 1.38 -4.45 6.23
C ILE A 140 2.09 -3.10 6.25
N GLY A 141 3.26 -3.04 6.88
CA GLY A 141 4.22 -1.95 6.75
C GLY A 141 5.32 -2.35 5.76
N PHE A 142 5.60 -1.52 4.78
CA PHE A 142 6.65 -1.78 3.78
C PHE A 142 7.81 -0.75 3.81
N LEU A 143 7.87 0.09 4.84
CA LEU A 143 9.00 0.92 5.30
C LEU A 143 9.87 1.52 4.17
N THR A 144 9.26 2.26 3.25
CA THR A 144 9.97 2.81 2.08
C THR A 144 11.02 3.86 2.43
N THR A 145 10.82 4.63 3.49
CA THR A 145 11.73 5.69 3.94
C THR A 145 12.96 5.14 4.65
N GLU A 146 12.81 4.16 5.54
CA GLU A 146 13.94 3.56 6.28
C GLU A 146 15.00 2.87 5.39
N LEU A 147 14.69 2.67 4.11
CA LEU A 147 15.62 2.11 3.13
C LEU A 147 16.46 3.18 2.40
N ALA A 148 16.31 4.47 2.72
CA ALA A 148 17.00 5.55 2.02
C ALA A 148 18.52 5.47 2.22
N ALA A 149 18.97 5.28 3.45
CA ALA A 149 20.39 5.07 3.76
C ALA A 149 20.97 3.85 3.03
N LYS A 150 20.24 2.71 3.02
CA LYS A 150 20.70 1.50 2.32
C LYS A 150 20.76 1.67 0.80
N ARG A 151 19.81 2.42 0.22
CA ARG A 151 19.89 2.78 -1.21
C ARG A 151 21.13 3.63 -1.51
N LEU A 152 21.48 4.57 -0.63
CA LEU A 152 22.69 5.38 -0.80
C LEU A 152 23.96 4.52 -0.71
N GLU A 153 24.01 3.56 0.23
CA GLU A 153 25.12 2.57 0.30
C GLU A 153 25.26 1.79 -1.00
N LEU A 154 24.16 1.24 -1.52
CA LEU A 154 24.17 0.48 -2.77
C LEU A 154 24.58 1.33 -3.98
N LEU A 155 24.13 2.61 -4.00
CA LEU A 155 24.57 3.56 -5.04
C LEU A 155 26.06 3.82 -4.97
N ARG A 156 26.64 3.90 -3.76
CA ARG A 156 28.08 4.02 -3.52
C ARG A 156 28.84 2.76 -3.94
N GLU A 157 28.29 1.56 -3.67
CA GLU A 157 28.87 0.30 -4.13
C GLU A 157 28.91 0.22 -5.67
N LEU A 158 27.84 0.70 -6.34
CA LEU A 158 27.77 0.78 -7.80
C LEU A 158 28.74 1.81 -8.39
N SER A 159 28.98 2.90 -7.70
CA SER A 159 29.85 4.02 -8.10
C SER A 159 30.88 4.31 -7.01
N PRO A 160 31.94 3.48 -6.83
CA PRO A 160 32.86 3.57 -5.71
C PRO A 160 33.62 4.89 -5.62
N ASN A 161 33.82 5.56 -6.75
CA ASN A 161 34.55 6.83 -6.85
C ASN A 161 33.61 8.06 -6.74
N ALA A 162 32.29 7.85 -6.54
CA ALA A 162 31.36 8.93 -6.42
C ALA A 162 31.71 9.80 -5.19
N ALA A 163 31.79 11.10 -5.40
CA ALA A 163 31.95 12.12 -4.35
C ALA A 163 30.71 13.00 -4.22
N ARG A 164 29.95 13.19 -5.33
CA ARG A 164 28.77 14.06 -5.39
C ARG A 164 27.56 13.25 -5.86
N VAL A 165 26.50 13.27 -5.05
CA VAL A 165 25.26 12.56 -5.35
C VAL A 165 24.11 13.56 -5.48
N ALA A 166 23.47 13.57 -6.65
CA ALA A 166 22.21 14.29 -6.85
C ALA A 166 21.07 13.56 -6.15
N ILE A 167 20.24 14.29 -5.41
CA ILE A 167 19.02 13.79 -4.82
C ILE A 167 17.84 14.48 -5.52
N LEU A 168 17.06 13.76 -6.31
CA LEU A 168 15.87 14.30 -6.94
C LEU A 168 14.68 14.13 -6.00
N VAL A 169 14.06 15.25 -5.59
CA VAL A 169 12.93 15.29 -4.65
C VAL A 169 11.73 16.02 -5.23
N ASN A 170 10.54 15.75 -4.70
CA ASN A 170 9.32 16.44 -5.07
C ASN A 170 8.93 17.44 -3.97
N PRO A 171 9.08 18.76 -4.19
CA PRO A 171 8.75 19.77 -3.20
C PRO A 171 7.25 19.85 -2.87
N ALA A 172 6.37 19.32 -3.72
CA ALA A 172 4.94 19.21 -3.44
C ALA A 172 4.62 18.11 -2.40
N SER A 173 5.56 17.18 -2.16
CA SER A 173 5.49 16.14 -1.13
C SER A 173 6.45 16.48 0.02
N ALA A 174 6.26 17.62 0.68
CA ALA A 174 7.21 18.20 1.64
C ALA A 174 7.60 17.21 2.77
N ASP A 175 6.62 16.57 3.42
CA ASP A 175 6.83 15.62 4.51
C ASP A 175 7.71 14.43 4.08
N GLN A 176 7.47 13.90 2.88
CA GLN A 176 8.23 12.77 2.34
C GLN A 176 9.63 13.17 1.90
N THR A 177 9.76 14.36 1.32
CA THR A 177 11.05 14.98 0.97
C THR A 177 11.90 15.16 2.23
N GLU A 178 11.36 15.80 3.27
CA GLU A 178 12.05 16.00 4.53
C GLU A 178 12.43 14.66 5.21
N ALA A 179 11.53 13.70 5.23
CA ALA A 179 11.82 12.37 5.76
C ALA A 179 12.96 11.68 5.01
N THR A 180 13.01 11.79 3.68
CA THR A 180 14.08 11.22 2.85
C THR A 180 15.42 11.91 3.12
N LEU A 181 15.46 13.23 3.11
CA LEU A 181 16.69 14.01 3.36
C LEU A 181 17.25 13.76 4.75
N ARG A 182 16.40 13.69 5.78
CA ARG A 182 16.77 13.39 7.18
C ARG A 182 17.48 12.04 7.34
N GLU A 183 17.21 11.07 6.48
CA GLU A 183 17.90 9.79 6.48
C GLU A 183 19.14 9.76 5.58
N VAL A 184 19.07 10.42 4.41
CA VAL A 184 20.15 10.42 3.43
C VAL A 184 21.33 11.29 3.86
N GLU A 185 21.09 12.48 4.42
CA GLU A 185 22.16 13.43 4.78
C GLU A 185 23.15 12.89 5.81
N PRO A 186 22.72 12.27 6.94
CA PRO A 186 23.67 11.67 7.89
C PRO A 186 24.43 10.49 7.28
N ALA A 187 23.75 9.65 6.48
CA ALA A 187 24.38 8.52 5.79
C ALA A 187 25.44 9.00 4.80
N ALA A 188 25.14 10.04 4.01
CA ALA A 188 26.07 10.66 3.07
C ALA A 188 27.30 11.22 3.81
N GLY A 189 27.09 11.92 4.92
CA GLY A 189 28.18 12.44 5.76
C GLY A 189 29.12 11.33 6.25
N THR A 190 28.57 10.19 6.69
CA THR A 190 29.36 9.03 7.12
C THR A 190 30.16 8.42 5.95
N MET A 191 29.65 8.48 4.74
CA MET A 191 30.29 7.95 3.52
C MET A 191 31.22 8.97 2.84
N GLY A 192 31.31 10.21 3.32
CA GLY A 192 32.09 11.29 2.70
C GLY A 192 31.48 11.78 1.38
N LEU A 193 30.16 11.65 1.18
CA LEU A 193 29.45 12.08 -0.01
C LEU A 193 28.90 13.50 0.16
N GLN A 194 29.00 14.31 -0.89
CA GLN A 194 28.34 15.60 -0.98
C GLN A 194 26.98 15.46 -1.65
N ILE A 195 25.93 15.95 -0.99
CA ILE A 195 24.56 15.89 -1.49
C ILE A 195 24.21 17.17 -2.25
N GLN A 196 23.64 17.03 -3.43
CA GLN A 196 23.06 18.11 -4.23
C GLN A 196 21.56 17.85 -4.44
N VAL A 197 20.70 18.71 -3.91
CA VAL A 197 19.24 18.52 -3.99
C VAL A 197 18.70 19.20 -5.24
N PHE A 198 17.95 18.43 -6.04
CA PHE A 198 17.23 18.89 -7.22
C PHE A 198 15.73 18.72 -7.01
N ASN A 199 14.96 19.76 -7.34
CA ASN A 199 13.52 19.77 -7.14
C ASN A 199 12.80 19.56 -8.48
N ALA A 200 11.75 18.73 -8.48
CA ALA A 200 10.85 18.59 -9.61
C ALA A 200 9.46 18.11 -9.17
N ASN A 201 8.41 18.82 -9.58
CA ASN A 201 7.01 18.45 -9.38
C ASN A 201 6.21 18.40 -10.71
N THR A 202 6.84 18.66 -11.84
CA THR A 202 6.29 18.55 -13.19
C THR A 202 7.26 17.81 -14.12
N SER A 203 6.74 17.23 -15.22
CA SER A 203 7.58 16.57 -16.24
C SER A 203 8.61 17.51 -16.86
N ARG A 204 8.29 18.81 -16.98
CA ARG A 204 9.20 19.84 -17.49
C ARG A 204 10.34 20.08 -16.51
N GLU A 205 10.04 20.16 -15.22
CA GLU A 205 11.06 20.36 -14.18
C GLU A 205 11.97 19.14 -14.02
N ILE A 206 11.48 17.91 -14.25
CA ILE A 206 12.36 16.73 -14.35
C ILE A 206 13.40 16.97 -15.45
N GLY A 207 12.99 17.41 -16.65
CA GLY A 207 13.91 17.72 -17.74
C GLY A 207 14.93 18.79 -17.35
N ALA A 208 14.48 19.91 -16.77
CA ALA A 208 15.34 21.00 -16.32
C ALA A 208 16.33 20.57 -15.21
N ALA A 209 15.91 19.67 -14.30
CA ALA A 209 16.79 19.11 -13.30
C ALA A 209 17.93 18.30 -13.94
N PHE A 210 17.65 17.47 -14.95
CA PHE A 210 18.69 16.72 -15.67
C PHE A 210 19.63 17.63 -16.47
N GLU A 211 19.11 18.70 -17.10
CA GLU A 211 19.95 19.71 -17.74
C GLU A 211 20.87 20.44 -16.75
N SER A 212 20.41 20.65 -15.50
CA SER A 212 21.24 21.21 -14.44
C SER A 212 22.29 20.22 -13.96
N MET A 213 21.92 18.94 -13.80
CA MET A 213 22.86 17.85 -13.48
C MET A 213 23.96 17.69 -14.55
N GLU A 214 23.65 17.91 -15.83
CA GLU A 214 24.67 17.89 -16.89
C GLU A 214 25.75 18.96 -16.68
N ARG A 215 25.37 20.14 -16.20
CA ARG A 215 26.31 21.24 -15.88
C ARG A 215 27.06 21.01 -14.60
N GLU A 216 26.37 20.52 -13.56
CA GLU A 216 26.93 20.33 -12.22
C GLU A 216 27.70 19.02 -12.08
N ARG A 217 27.45 18.06 -12.96
CA ARG A 217 28.14 16.76 -13.07
C ARG A 217 28.16 15.98 -11.74
N PRO A 218 27.02 15.62 -11.16
CA PRO A 218 27.00 14.67 -10.07
C PRO A 218 27.47 13.31 -10.58
N ASP A 219 28.11 12.53 -9.71
CA ASP A 219 28.64 11.22 -10.05
C ASP A 219 27.55 10.12 -10.05
N ALA A 220 26.44 10.37 -9.34
CA ALA A 220 25.30 9.46 -9.24
C ALA A 220 24.01 10.20 -8.89
N LEU A 221 22.87 9.55 -9.14
CA LEU A 221 21.52 10.05 -8.89
C LEU A 221 20.74 9.14 -7.95
N PHE A 222 20.23 9.72 -6.88
CA PHE A 222 19.24 9.10 -5.99
C PHE A 222 17.87 9.72 -6.27
N VAL A 223 16.90 8.92 -6.71
CA VAL A 223 15.52 9.37 -6.90
C VAL A 223 14.73 9.06 -5.62
N ALA A 224 14.23 10.11 -4.97
CA ALA A 224 13.44 9.97 -3.75
C ALA A 224 12.11 9.21 -4.01
N PRO A 225 11.59 8.49 -3.00
CA PRO A 225 10.28 7.86 -3.10
C PRO A 225 9.20 8.93 -3.28
N ASP A 226 8.47 8.89 -4.38
CA ASP A 226 7.35 9.77 -4.62
C ASP A 226 6.40 9.18 -5.68
N PRO A 227 5.06 9.27 -5.50
CA PRO A 227 4.08 8.77 -6.47
C PRO A 227 4.18 9.45 -7.84
N PHE A 228 4.52 10.74 -7.88
CA PHE A 228 4.73 11.47 -9.14
C PHE A 228 5.92 10.89 -9.91
N PHE A 229 7.06 10.62 -9.24
CA PHE A 229 8.22 9.98 -9.87
C PHE A 229 7.93 8.56 -10.33
N ALA A 230 7.18 7.79 -9.55
CA ALA A 230 6.75 6.46 -9.97
C ALA A 230 5.88 6.50 -11.24
N ALA A 231 4.99 7.47 -11.37
CA ALA A 231 4.22 7.70 -12.58
C ALA A 231 5.07 8.18 -13.79
N ARG A 232 6.26 8.72 -13.54
CA ARG A 232 7.22 9.22 -14.55
C ARG A 232 8.45 8.32 -14.70
N ARG A 233 8.40 7.07 -14.23
CA ARG A 233 9.52 6.12 -14.23
C ARG A 233 10.20 5.95 -15.58
N VAL A 234 9.42 5.89 -16.68
CA VAL A 234 9.97 5.77 -18.04
C VAL A 234 10.78 7.02 -18.42
N GLN A 235 10.25 8.20 -18.14
CA GLN A 235 10.95 9.47 -18.37
C GLN A 235 12.26 9.53 -17.57
N LEU A 236 12.22 9.20 -16.29
CA LEU A 236 13.37 9.24 -15.39
C LEU A 236 14.45 8.23 -15.81
N ALA A 237 14.07 6.99 -16.11
CA ALA A 237 15.00 5.96 -16.59
C ALA A 237 15.67 6.38 -17.92
N HIS A 238 14.87 6.91 -18.87
CA HIS A 238 15.38 7.39 -20.16
C HIS A 238 16.36 8.57 -19.99
N LEU A 239 16.03 9.55 -19.16
CA LEU A 239 16.92 10.69 -18.91
C LEU A 239 18.20 10.26 -18.20
N ALA A 240 18.13 9.42 -17.17
CA ALA A 240 19.33 8.92 -16.49
C ALA A 240 20.28 8.19 -17.47
N THR A 241 19.73 7.38 -18.38
CA THR A 241 20.50 6.72 -19.44
C THR A 241 21.07 7.74 -20.42
N ARG A 242 20.28 8.69 -20.90
CA ARG A 242 20.70 9.71 -21.87
C ARG A 242 21.84 10.59 -21.34
N TYR A 243 21.77 10.98 -20.07
CA TYR A 243 22.79 11.81 -19.41
C TYR A 243 23.91 10.99 -18.77
N ALA A 244 23.88 9.66 -18.94
CA ALA A 244 24.88 8.69 -18.42
C ALA A 244 25.12 8.86 -16.90
N VAL A 245 24.07 9.16 -16.12
CA VAL A 245 24.15 9.29 -14.68
C VAL A 245 23.67 7.97 -14.03
N PRO A 246 24.54 7.25 -13.30
CA PRO A 246 24.12 6.06 -12.55
C PRO A 246 23.03 6.43 -11.55
N ALA A 247 21.88 5.77 -11.64
CA ALA A 247 20.71 6.13 -10.84
C ALA A 247 20.17 4.94 -10.05
N ILE A 248 19.77 5.20 -8.78
CA ILE A 248 19.03 4.28 -7.94
C ILE A 248 17.60 4.76 -7.71
N TYR A 249 16.68 3.80 -7.75
CA TYR A 249 15.24 4.02 -7.61
C TYR A 249 14.66 3.17 -6.48
N VAL A 250 13.42 3.49 -6.10
CA VAL A 250 12.71 2.83 -4.99
C VAL A 250 12.11 1.49 -5.38
N GLY A 251 11.57 1.36 -6.58
CA GLY A 251 10.74 0.24 -6.98
C GLY A 251 11.25 -0.47 -8.23
N ARG A 252 10.97 -1.77 -8.30
CA ARG A 252 11.32 -2.64 -9.42
C ARG A 252 10.78 -2.14 -10.76
N GLU A 253 9.64 -1.46 -10.75
CA GLU A 253 9.01 -0.86 -11.93
C GLU A 253 9.91 0.16 -12.65
N PHE A 254 10.88 0.75 -11.96
CA PHE A 254 11.89 1.59 -12.59
C PHE A 254 12.95 0.78 -13.34
N ALA A 255 13.40 -0.35 -12.78
CA ALA A 255 14.32 -1.25 -13.45
C ALA A 255 13.66 -1.89 -14.69
N GLU A 256 12.39 -2.26 -14.60
CA GLU A 256 11.60 -2.75 -15.74
C GLU A 256 11.40 -1.69 -16.83
N ALA A 257 11.43 -0.40 -16.48
CA ALA A 257 11.40 0.73 -17.41
C ALA A 257 12.78 1.10 -17.98
N GLY A 258 13.84 0.33 -17.69
CA GLY A 258 15.21 0.58 -18.16
C GLY A 258 16.10 1.34 -17.17
N GLY A 259 15.67 1.54 -15.94
CA GLY A 259 16.49 2.10 -14.86
C GLY A 259 17.59 1.13 -14.43
N LEU A 260 18.76 1.68 -14.07
CA LEU A 260 19.96 0.88 -13.79
C LEU A 260 19.81 -0.02 -12.56
N MET A 261 19.29 0.50 -11.47
CA MET A 261 19.16 -0.23 -10.21
C MET A 261 17.96 0.27 -9.39
N SER A 262 17.27 -0.64 -8.76
CA SER A 262 16.25 -0.31 -7.77
C SER A 262 16.45 -1.11 -6.49
N TYR A 263 16.20 -0.49 -5.35
CA TYR A 263 16.17 -1.16 -4.07
C TYR A 263 15.05 -0.60 -3.20
N GLY A 264 14.12 -1.44 -2.80
CA GLY A 264 12.99 -1.03 -2.00
C GLY A 264 12.05 -2.18 -1.68
N ALA A 265 10.99 -1.87 -0.96
CA ALA A 265 9.97 -2.85 -0.63
C ALA A 265 9.23 -3.32 -1.89
N ASN A 266 8.92 -4.60 -1.94
CA ASN A 266 8.03 -5.14 -2.97
C ASN A 266 6.59 -4.71 -2.67
N ILE A 267 6.20 -3.56 -3.23
CA ILE A 267 4.88 -2.96 -3.00
C ILE A 267 3.76 -3.90 -3.50
N ALA A 268 3.93 -4.55 -4.64
CA ALA A 268 2.95 -5.50 -5.16
C ALA A 268 2.73 -6.66 -4.18
N ASP A 269 3.81 -7.21 -3.60
CA ASP A 269 3.70 -8.27 -2.59
C ASP A 269 3.02 -7.77 -1.31
N ALA A 270 3.27 -6.53 -0.88
CA ALA A 270 2.57 -5.93 0.26
C ALA A 270 1.05 -5.89 0.05
N TRP A 271 0.59 -5.48 -1.14
CA TRP A 271 -0.83 -5.49 -1.50
C TRP A 271 -1.39 -6.91 -1.60
N ARG A 272 -0.64 -7.84 -2.18
CA ARG A 272 -1.04 -9.26 -2.21
C ARG A 272 -1.20 -9.82 -0.81
N GLN A 273 -0.25 -9.56 0.10
CA GLN A 273 -0.35 -9.99 1.49
C GLN A 273 -1.54 -9.35 2.22
N ALA A 274 -1.85 -8.07 1.96
CA ALA A 274 -3.04 -7.42 2.50
C ALA A 274 -4.33 -8.13 2.03
N GLY A 275 -4.40 -8.56 0.77
CA GLY A 275 -5.47 -9.39 0.25
C GLY A 275 -5.58 -10.74 0.99
N VAL A 276 -4.45 -11.42 1.22
CA VAL A 276 -4.42 -12.66 2.01
C VAL A 276 -4.93 -12.44 3.44
N TYR A 277 -4.52 -11.36 4.11
CA TYR A 277 -5.00 -11.07 5.47
C TYR A 277 -6.48 -10.74 5.51
N THR A 278 -6.94 -9.94 4.56
CA THR A 278 -8.36 -9.62 4.38
C THR A 278 -9.19 -10.90 4.23
N GLY A 279 -8.78 -11.81 3.35
CA GLY A 279 -9.47 -13.07 3.15
C GLY A 279 -9.44 -14.00 4.38
N ARG A 280 -8.36 -14.02 5.15
CA ARG A 280 -8.29 -14.75 6.42
C ARG A 280 -9.25 -14.19 7.48
N ILE A 281 -9.38 -12.87 7.56
CA ILE A 281 -10.34 -12.20 8.46
C ILE A 281 -11.77 -12.56 8.07
N LEU A 282 -12.09 -12.55 6.79
CA LEU A 282 -13.41 -12.98 6.30
C LEU A 282 -13.73 -14.45 6.64
N LYS A 283 -12.71 -15.31 6.81
CA LYS A 283 -12.85 -16.70 7.31
C LYS A 283 -12.94 -16.81 8.84
N GLY A 284 -13.02 -15.67 9.55
CA GLY A 284 -13.12 -15.67 11.03
C GLY A 284 -11.78 -15.76 11.76
N THR A 285 -10.63 -15.60 11.08
CA THR A 285 -9.33 -15.55 11.76
C THR A 285 -9.28 -14.31 12.66
N SER A 286 -9.01 -14.50 13.95
CA SER A 286 -8.89 -13.38 14.90
C SER A 286 -7.71 -12.48 14.53
N LEU A 287 -7.92 -11.15 14.63
CA LEU A 287 -6.86 -10.14 14.47
C LEU A 287 -5.64 -10.39 15.38
N ARG A 288 -5.86 -11.01 16.57
CA ARG A 288 -4.80 -11.35 17.53
C ARG A 288 -3.90 -12.49 17.04
N THR A 289 -4.39 -13.38 16.19
CA THR A 289 -3.63 -14.51 15.61
C THR A 289 -3.01 -14.16 14.25
N CYS A 290 -3.45 -13.11 13.60
CA CYS A 290 -2.74 -12.49 12.49
C CYS A 290 -1.43 -11.88 13.02
N ARG A 291 -0.38 -12.70 13.23
CA ARG A 291 0.98 -12.22 13.54
C ARG A 291 1.46 -11.40 12.36
N SER A 292 1.27 -10.08 12.44
CA SER A 292 1.74 -9.32 11.31
C SER A 292 1.62 -7.81 11.40
N CYS A 293 2.66 -7.21 11.65
CA CYS A 293 3.22 -6.23 10.74
C CYS A 293 4.46 -6.91 10.15
N ARG A 294 4.32 -7.68 9.08
CA ARG A 294 5.50 -8.19 8.38
C ARG A 294 6.12 -7.02 7.61
N ARG A 295 7.43 -6.86 7.75
CA ARG A 295 8.20 -6.10 6.76
C ARG A 295 8.06 -6.85 5.45
N ALA A 296 7.54 -6.20 4.41
CA ALA A 296 7.62 -6.76 3.07
C ALA A 296 9.09 -6.95 2.74
N SER A 297 9.45 -8.12 2.25
CA SER A 297 10.83 -8.43 1.88
C SER A 297 11.32 -7.45 0.81
N SER A 298 12.49 -6.85 1.04
CA SER A 298 13.22 -6.13 0.01
C SER A 298 13.66 -7.11 -1.07
N SER A 299 13.37 -6.81 -2.29
CA SER A 299 13.84 -7.54 -3.48
C SER A 299 14.89 -6.74 -4.21
#